data_ee6b8c88d97ad57dd6e2a421551a18b0
#
_entry.id   ee6b8c88d97ad57dd6e2a421551a18b0
#
_cell.length_a   1.000
_cell.length_b   1.000
_cell.length_c   1.000
_cell.angle_alpha   90.00
_cell.angle_beta   90.00
_cell.angle_gamma   90.00
#
_symmetry.space_group_name_H-M   'P 1'
#
loop_
_entity.id
_entity.type
_entity.pdbx_description
1 polymer ?
#
loop_
_entity_poly.entity_id
_entity_poly.type
_entity_poly.pdbx_seq_one_letter_code
_entity_poly.pdbx_strand_id
1 'polypeptide(L)'
;MTEFFNINDLIYNVNAGIGDDMGNDGKHSTYKEVLDKIRHLISQNHSSELINVLYSETAGDKLKNLIVRYLNQNRLSVSDCSSISELADRIYEDMAGFGVLTKYITDTEVEEININSWNSIEVIYPDKIIILSETFINADDCMDKIKKMVWLGGSIVDGSAPTVDSFIGEGIRISAIIPPCVDKKTGGVASIRRQKKNVITRELMI
;
A
#
# COMPACT_ATOMS: atom_id res chain seq x y z
N MET A 1 -12.92 14.93 25.13
CA MET A 1 -11.48 14.60 25.16
C MET A 1 -11.30 13.40 24.26
N THR A 2 -10.90 13.63 23.03
CA THR A 2 -10.70 12.59 22.00
C THR A 2 -9.26 12.17 22.10
N GLU A 3 -9.00 10.99 22.64
CA GLU A 3 -7.66 10.41 22.63
C GLU A 3 -7.27 10.12 21.19
N PHE A 4 -6.26 10.81 20.71
CA PHE A 4 -5.62 10.50 19.45
C PHE A 4 -4.86 9.18 19.60
N PHE A 5 -5.35 8.14 18.93
CA PHE A 5 -4.63 6.89 18.82
C PHE A 5 -3.30 7.14 18.13
N ASN A 6 -2.21 6.92 18.87
CA ASN A 6 -0.86 7.05 18.37
C ASN A 6 -0.52 5.81 17.55
N ILE A 7 -0.15 6.00 16.26
CA ILE A 7 0.30 4.94 15.34
C ILE A 7 1.39 4.06 15.97
N ASN A 8 2.16 4.59 16.90
CA ASN A 8 3.21 3.85 17.61
C ASN A 8 2.67 2.73 18.52
N ASP A 9 1.44 2.85 19.05
CA ASP A 9 0.86 1.83 19.93
C ASP A 9 0.39 0.57 19.16
N LEU A 10 0.05 0.72 17.89
CA LEU A 10 -0.31 -0.40 17.01
C LEU A 10 0.92 -1.23 16.59
N ILE A 11 2.08 -0.60 16.47
CA ILE A 11 3.35 -1.24 16.12
C ILE A 11 3.89 -2.08 17.28
N TYR A 12 3.60 -1.68 18.54
CA TYR A 12 4.07 -2.40 19.74
C TYR A 12 3.42 -3.77 19.93
N ASN A 13 2.18 -3.96 19.51
CA ASN A 13 1.45 -5.23 19.70
C ASN A 13 1.84 -6.33 18.72
N VAL A 14 2.59 -6.04 17.65
CA VAL A 14 3.13 -7.04 16.73
C VAL A 14 4.49 -7.58 17.20
N ASN A 15 5.18 -6.87 18.11
CA ASN A 15 6.55 -7.19 18.54
C ASN A 15 6.68 -7.93 19.87
N ALA A 16 5.59 -8.37 20.48
CA ALA A 16 5.64 -9.14 21.74
C ALA A 16 6.06 -10.61 21.53
N GLY A 17 7.17 -10.85 20.84
CA GLY A 17 7.66 -12.20 20.57
C GLY A 17 9.13 -12.32 20.16
N ILE A 18 9.90 -11.24 20.16
CA ILE A 18 11.33 -11.33 19.78
C ILE A 18 12.18 -11.10 21.02
N GLY A 19 12.65 -12.21 21.59
CA GLY A 19 13.66 -12.22 22.64
C GLY A 19 15.02 -11.77 22.09
N ASP A 20 15.74 -10.97 22.90
CA ASP A 20 17.12 -10.59 22.68
C ASP A 20 18.01 -11.85 22.62
N ASP A 21 18.62 -12.09 21.47
CA ASP A 21 19.81 -12.95 21.39
C ASP A 21 20.89 -12.23 20.57
N MET A 22 21.86 -11.69 21.26
CA MET A 22 23.09 -11.13 20.72
C MET A 22 24.06 -12.26 20.41
N GLY A 23 24.00 -12.80 19.16
CA GLY A 23 24.97 -13.75 18.63
C GLY A 23 25.40 -13.31 17.24
N ASN A 24 26.59 -12.74 17.16
CA ASN A 24 27.27 -12.39 15.91
C ASN A 24 27.79 -13.68 15.24
N ASP A 25 27.01 -14.25 14.31
CA ASP A 25 27.47 -15.22 13.32
C ASP A 25 26.80 -14.92 12.00
N GLY A 26 27.52 -14.98 10.88
CA GLY A 26 27.14 -14.59 9.51
C GLY A 26 25.79 -15.13 9.00
N LYS A 27 24.72 -14.85 9.68
CA LYS A 27 23.34 -15.17 9.34
C LYS A 27 22.87 -14.17 8.29
N HIS A 28 22.78 -14.60 7.06
CA HIS A 28 21.98 -13.88 6.07
C HIS A 28 20.57 -13.71 6.63
N SER A 29 20.14 -12.47 6.79
CA SER A 29 18.78 -12.17 7.21
C SER A 29 17.78 -12.69 6.18
N THR A 30 16.65 -13.20 6.63
CA THR A 30 15.58 -13.57 5.69
C THR A 30 15.00 -12.33 5.04
N TYR A 31 14.48 -12.46 3.83
CA TYR A 31 13.83 -11.33 3.13
C TYR A 31 12.77 -10.65 4.00
N LYS A 32 11.96 -11.45 4.72
CA LYS A 32 10.90 -10.95 5.60
C LYS A 32 11.47 -10.08 6.74
N GLU A 33 12.52 -10.50 7.39
CA GLU A 33 13.17 -9.72 8.46
C GLU A 33 13.72 -8.39 7.95
N VAL A 34 14.34 -8.40 6.76
CA VAL A 34 14.84 -7.19 6.11
C VAL A 34 13.68 -6.25 5.75
N LEU A 35 12.61 -6.78 5.15
CA LEU A 35 11.42 -6.04 4.77
C LEU A 35 10.77 -5.37 6.00
N ASP A 36 10.56 -6.12 7.08
CA ASP A 36 9.93 -5.61 8.30
C ASP A 36 10.79 -4.53 8.96
N LYS A 37 12.12 -4.69 8.98
CA LYS A 37 13.04 -3.68 9.49
C LYS A 37 13.02 -2.39 8.67
N ILE A 38 13.03 -2.50 7.34
CA ILE A 38 12.96 -1.34 6.45
C ILE A 38 11.60 -0.63 6.57
N ARG A 39 10.50 -1.39 6.64
CA ARG A 39 9.15 -0.84 6.87
C ARG A 39 9.11 -0.03 8.16
N HIS A 40 9.65 -0.57 9.25
CA HIS A 40 9.71 0.11 10.54
C HIS A 40 10.51 1.42 10.46
N LEU A 41 11.71 1.39 9.87
CA LEU A 41 12.55 2.59 9.72
C LEU A 41 11.90 3.68 8.88
N ILE A 42 11.23 3.31 7.80
CA ILE A 42 10.57 4.28 6.91
C ILE A 42 9.29 4.82 7.55
N SER A 43 8.47 3.98 8.18
CA SER A 43 7.25 4.45 8.84
C SER A 43 7.53 5.38 10.03
N GLN A 44 8.61 5.18 10.75
CA GLN A 44 8.98 6.08 11.85
C GLN A 44 9.50 7.45 11.39
N ASN A 45 10.30 7.48 10.32
CA ASN A 45 11.05 8.68 9.95
C ASN A 45 10.54 9.35 8.66
N HIS A 46 9.81 8.62 7.80
CA HIS A 46 9.44 9.04 6.45
C HIS A 46 8.05 8.56 6.04
N SER A 47 7.08 8.56 6.94
CA SER A 47 5.70 8.11 6.66
C SER A 47 5.03 8.89 5.51
N SER A 48 5.33 10.19 5.40
CA SER A 48 4.84 11.03 4.31
C SER A 48 5.34 10.58 2.94
N GLU A 49 6.54 10.02 2.85
CA GLU A 49 7.10 9.56 1.57
C GLU A 49 6.34 8.35 1.00
N LEU A 50 5.84 7.47 1.87
CA LEU A 50 4.99 6.34 1.46
C LEU A 50 3.68 6.80 0.80
N ILE A 51 3.08 7.87 1.33
CA ILE A 51 1.83 8.43 0.81
C ILE A 51 2.10 9.18 -0.49
N ASN A 52 3.20 9.92 -0.58
CA ASN A 52 3.55 10.73 -1.74
C ASN A 52 3.80 9.89 -3.01
N VAL A 53 4.17 8.61 -2.88
CA VAL A 53 4.31 7.69 -4.03
C VAL A 53 3.02 7.56 -4.83
N LEU A 54 1.85 7.74 -4.20
CA LEU A 54 0.54 7.70 -4.87
C LEU A 54 0.27 8.90 -5.77
N TYR A 55 1.09 9.96 -5.65
CA TYR A 55 0.83 11.25 -6.33
C TYR A 55 1.92 11.64 -7.33
N SER A 56 3.06 10.95 -7.34
CA SER A 56 4.20 11.36 -8.16
C SER A 56 5.20 10.23 -8.40
N GLU A 57 5.56 10.00 -9.66
CA GLU A 57 6.66 9.08 -10.02
C GLU A 57 7.98 9.46 -9.33
N THR A 58 8.26 10.77 -9.23
CA THR A 58 9.47 11.25 -8.56
C THR A 58 9.50 10.92 -7.07
N ALA A 59 8.34 10.72 -6.44
CA ALA A 59 8.28 10.25 -5.06
C ALA A 59 8.60 8.75 -4.95
N GLY A 60 8.29 7.96 -5.96
CA GLY A 60 8.72 6.57 -6.06
C GLY A 60 10.23 6.43 -6.06
N ASP A 61 10.93 7.24 -6.86
CA ASP A 61 12.40 7.26 -6.90
C ASP A 61 13.00 7.70 -5.56
N LYS A 62 12.42 8.69 -4.89
CA LYS A 62 12.85 9.11 -3.55
C LYS A 62 12.71 7.99 -2.54
N LEU A 63 11.58 7.26 -2.55
CA LEU A 63 11.38 6.13 -1.64
C LEU A 63 12.38 5.00 -1.92
N LYS A 64 12.63 4.66 -3.21
CA LYS A 64 13.67 3.68 -3.58
C LYS A 64 15.04 4.09 -3.07
N ASN A 65 15.43 5.35 -3.25
CA ASN A 65 16.70 5.88 -2.75
C ASN A 65 16.79 5.81 -1.22
N LEU A 66 15.69 6.05 -0.50
CA LEU A 66 15.61 5.87 0.95
C LEU A 66 15.83 4.40 1.35
N ILE A 67 15.18 3.47 0.66
CA ILE A 67 15.36 2.03 0.90
C ILE A 67 16.81 1.64 0.70
N VAL A 68 17.43 2.01 -0.42
CA VAL A 68 18.86 1.75 -0.70
C VAL A 68 19.75 2.31 0.40
N ARG A 69 19.48 3.54 0.85
CA ARG A 69 20.25 4.17 1.93
C ARG A 69 20.14 3.39 3.23
N TYR A 70 18.94 2.97 3.63
CA TYR A 70 18.74 2.20 4.86
C TYR A 70 19.33 0.77 4.77
N LEU A 71 19.25 0.12 3.61
CA LEU A 71 19.91 -1.16 3.37
C LEU A 71 21.43 -1.06 3.58
N ASN A 72 22.06 -0.04 3.00
CA ASN A 72 23.50 0.21 3.13
C ASN A 72 23.90 0.58 4.57
N GLN A 73 23.18 1.51 5.21
CA GLN A 73 23.47 1.96 6.57
C GLN A 73 23.38 0.83 7.60
N ASN A 74 22.43 -0.07 7.43
CA ASN A 74 22.22 -1.19 8.34
C ASN A 74 22.93 -2.48 7.86
N ARG A 75 23.68 -2.44 6.75
CA ARG A 75 24.38 -3.59 6.15
C ARG A 75 23.46 -4.80 5.94
N LEU A 76 22.23 -4.54 5.47
CA LEU A 76 21.23 -5.56 5.23
C LEU A 76 21.39 -6.14 3.83
N SER A 77 21.41 -7.46 3.75
CA SER A 77 21.45 -8.22 2.50
C SER A 77 20.67 -9.52 2.66
N VAL A 78 20.23 -10.07 1.54
CA VAL A 78 19.49 -11.33 1.46
C VAL A 78 20.20 -12.23 0.44
N SER A 79 20.29 -13.51 0.71
CA SER A 79 21.06 -14.46 -0.13
C SER A 79 20.46 -14.70 -1.51
N ASP A 80 19.16 -14.45 -1.68
CA ASP A 80 18.42 -14.65 -2.93
C ASP A 80 18.35 -13.41 -3.84
N CYS A 81 19.01 -12.31 -3.46
CA CYS A 81 19.15 -11.10 -4.27
C CYS A 81 20.63 -10.88 -4.66
N SER A 82 20.87 -10.64 -5.94
CA SER A 82 22.23 -10.47 -6.49
C SER A 82 22.80 -9.07 -6.23
N SER A 83 21.95 -8.08 -5.95
CA SER A 83 22.37 -6.69 -5.72
C SER A 83 21.46 -5.97 -4.72
N ILE A 84 22.00 -4.91 -4.12
CA ILE A 84 21.21 -4.03 -3.24
C ILE A 84 20.11 -3.31 -4.02
N SER A 85 20.33 -3.01 -5.29
CA SER A 85 19.31 -2.40 -6.15
C SER A 85 18.13 -3.32 -6.37
N GLU A 86 18.38 -4.59 -6.69
CA GLU A 86 17.35 -5.62 -6.86
C GLU A 86 16.55 -5.83 -5.58
N LEU A 87 17.24 -5.90 -4.43
CA LEU A 87 16.60 -6.00 -3.12
C LEU A 87 15.75 -4.76 -2.82
N ALA A 88 16.24 -3.57 -3.17
CA ALA A 88 15.50 -2.32 -2.96
C ALA A 88 14.26 -2.23 -3.85
N ASP A 89 14.34 -2.66 -5.12
CA ASP A 89 13.19 -2.71 -6.03
C ASP A 89 12.12 -3.67 -5.51
N ARG A 90 12.52 -4.85 -5.04
CA ARG A 90 11.59 -5.83 -4.45
C ARG A 90 10.93 -5.31 -3.17
N ILE A 91 11.69 -4.67 -2.29
CA ILE A 91 11.15 -4.05 -1.07
C ILE A 91 10.20 -2.91 -1.43
N TYR A 92 10.55 -2.09 -2.43
CA TYR A 92 9.70 -1.01 -2.91
C TYR A 92 8.34 -1.54 -3.40
N GLU A 93 8.32 -2.57 -4.24
CA GLU A 93 7.09 -3.19 -4.70
C GLU A 93 6.24 -3.74 -3.54
N ASP A 94 6.88 -4.35 -2.54
CA ASP A 94 6.18 -4.85 -1.37
C ASP A 94 5.67 -3.73 -0.44
N MET A 95 6.34 -2.58 -0.42
CA MET A 95 5.94 -1.43 0.42
C MET A 95 4.96 -0.50 -0.27
N ALA A 96 5.22 -0.12 -1.50
CA ALA A 96 4.48 0.91 -2.24
C ALA A 96 3.66 0.35 -3.41
N GLY A 97 4.03 -0.81 -3.95
CA GLY A 97 3.32 -1.43 -5.06
C GLY A 97 1.92 -1.94 -4.67
N PHE A 98 0.97 -1.70 -5.54
CA PHE A 98 -0.41 -2.18 -5.42
C PHE A 98 -0.72 -3.27 -6.46
N GLY A 99 0.32 -4.00 -6.91
CA GLY A 99 0.20 -4.99 -7.96
C GLY A 99 -0.32 -4.38 -9.26
N VAL A 100 -1.28 -5.03 -9.88
CA VAL A 100 -1.92 -4.58 -11.14
C VAL A 100 -2.47 -3.15 -11.08
N LEU A 101 -2.79 -2.65 -9.90
CA LEU A 101 -3.40 -1.32 -9.73
C LEU A 101 -2.38 -0.18 -9.72
N THR A 102 -1.09 -0.44 -9.52
CA THR A 102 -0.07 0.61 -9.31
C THR A 102 -0.10 1.67 -10.41
N LYS A 103 -0.10 1.26 -11.68
CA LYS A 103 -0.13 2.17 -12.84
C LYS A 103 -1.42 2.99 -12.94
N TYR A 104 -2.56 2.46 -12.47
CA TYR A 104 -3.85 3.16 -12.53
C TYR A 104 -4.06 4.10 -11.34
N ILE A 105 -3.52 3.76 -10.17
CA ILE A 105 -3.58 4.65 -9.00
C ILE A 105 -2.72 5.89 -9.20
N THR A 106 -1.60 5.78 -9.93
CA THR A 106 -0.73 6.93 -10.25
C THR A 106 -1.20 7.74 -11.45
N ASP A 107 -2.04 7.17 -12.33
CA ASP A 107 -2.60 7.85 -13.49
C ASP A 107 -3.64 8.91 -13.07
N THR A 108 -3.36 10.18 -13.35
CA THR A 108 -4.23 11.31 -12.98
C THR A 108 -5.52 11.41 -13.79
N GLU A 109 -5.58 10.75 -14.95
CA GLU A 109 -6.77 10.71 -15.80
C GLU A 109 -7.80 9.67 -15.32
N VAL A 110 -7.39 8.72 -14.47
CA VAL A 110 -8.30 7.74 -13.88
C VAL A 110 -9.19 8.43 -12.84
N GLU A 111 -10.49 8.30 -13.01
CA GLU A 111 -11.49 8.82 -12.08
C GLU A 111 -11.84 7.83 -10.98
N GLU A 112 -11.98 6.55 -11.35
CA GLU A 112 -12.38 5.51 -10.41
C GLU A 112 -11.81 4.15 -10.82
N ILE A 113 -11.49 3.32 -9.82
CA ILE A 113 -11.11 1.93 -9.98
C ILE A 113 -12.07 1.09 -9.14
N ASN A 114 -12.75 0.15 -9.76
CA ASN A 114 -13.64 -0.79 -9.08
C ASN A 114 -13.04 -2.19 -9.06
N ILE A 115 -12.78 -2.69 -7.87
CA ILE A 115 -12.37 -4.07 -7.61
C ILE A 115 -13.63 -4.84 -7.24
N ASN A 116 -14.17 -5.61 -8.19
CA ASN A 116 -15.36 -6.46 -7.97
C ASN A 116 -14.97 -7.84 -7.41
N SER A 117 -13.75 -8.29 -7.72
CA SER A 117 -13.10 -9.49 -7.19
C SER A 117 -11.62 -9.46 -7.55
N TRP A 118 -10.85 -10.45 -7.07
CA TRP A 118 -9.41 -10.57 -7.39
C TRP A 118 -9.14 -10.69 -8.91
N ASN A 119 -10.11 -11.15 -9.71
CA ASN A 119 -10.01 -11.33 -11.15
C ASN A 119 -11.03 -10.49 -11.96
N SER A 120 -11.66 -9.51 -11.34
CA SER A 120 -12.59 -8.59 -12.00
C SER A 120 -12.36 -7.17 -11.52
N ILE A 121 -11.68 -6.41 -12.36
CA ILE A 121 -11.26 -5.03 -12.06
C ILE A 121 -11.70 -4.13 -13.23
N GLU A 122 -12.30 -3.01 -12.90
CA GLU A 122 -12.72 -1.99 -13.85
C GLU A 122 -12.00 -0.67 -13.54
N VAL A 123 -11.54 0.00 -14.59
CA VAL A 123 -10.93 1.33 -14.51
C VAL A 123 -11.77 2.30 -15.32
N ILE A 124 -12.19 3.37 -14.68
CA ILE A 124 -13.10 4.38 -15.24
C ILE A 124 -12.31 5.65 -15.52
N TYR A 125 -12.32 6.05 -16.77
CA TYR A 125 -11.84 7.32 -17.28
C TYR A 125 -13.03 8.23 -17.62
N PRO A 126 -12.84 9.53 -17.88
CA PRO A 126 -13.92 10.44 -18.22
C PRO A 126 -14.77 10.03 -19.42
N ASP A 127 -14.16 9.30 -20.37
CA ASP A 127 -14.72 8.96 -21.69
C ASP A 127 -14.91 7.46 -21.91
N LYS A 128 -14.38 6.61 -21.01
CA LYS A 128 -14.40 5.15 -21.20
C LYS A 128 -14.29 4.37 -19.90
N ILE A 129 -14.78 3.13 -19.96
CA ILE A 129 -14.58 2.14 -18.91
C ILE A 129 -13.74 1.01 -19.51
N ILE A 130 -12.68 0.61 -18.81
CA ILE A 130 -11.79 -0.49 -19.20
C ILE A 130 -11.94 -1.61 -18.18
N ILE A 131 -12.35 -2.80 -18.66
CA ILE A 131 -12.27 -4.02 -17.86
C ILE A 131 -10.86 -4.57 -18.05
N LEU A 132 -10.11 -4.74 -16.95
CA LEU A 132 -8.74 -5.21 -17.03
C LEU A 132 -8.67 -6.70 -17.38
N SER A 133 -7.75 -7.04 -18.26
CA SER A 133 -7.32 -8.42 -18.48
C SER A 133 -6.31 -8.91 -17.43
N GLU A 134 -5.59 -7.97 -16.80
CA GLU A 134 -4.67 -8.21 -15.70
C GLU A 134 -5.45 -8.37 -14.40
N THR A 135 -5.04 -9.30 -13.56
CA THR A 135 -5.72 -9.65 -12.31
C THR A 135 -4.74 -9.66 -11.15
N PHE A 136 -5.23 -9.65 -9.93
CA PHE A 136 -4.43 -10.05 -8.78
C PHE A 136 -4.03 -11.52 -8.89
N ILE A 137 -3.04 -11.95 -8.14
CA ILE A 137 -2.55 -13.34 -8.17
C ILE A 137 -3.63 -14.31 -7.68
N ASN A 138 -4.35 -13.92 -6.64
CA ASN A 138 -5.46 -14.68 -6.02
C ASN A 138 -6.26 -13.77 -5.08
N ALA A 139 -7.27 -14.34 -4.41
CA ALA A 139 -8.15 -13.65 -3.48
C ALA A 139 -7.40 -13.06 -2.26
N ASP A 140 -6.40 -13.75 -1.75
CA ASP A 140 -5.62 -13.29 -0.60
C ASP A 140 -4.73 -12.09 -0.99
N ASP A 141 -4.08 -12.12 -2.17
CA ASP A 141 -3.30 -10.99 -2.69
C ASP A 141 -4.17 -9.73 -2.90
N CYS A 142 -5.38 -9.90 -3.46
CA CYS A 142 -6.35 -8.82 -3.59
C CYS A 142 -6.69 -8.20 -2.22
N MET A 143 -7.00 -9.03 -1.24
CA MET A 143 -7.33 -8.60 0.12
C MET A 143 -6.16 -7.89 0.79
N ASP A 144 -4.94 -8.38 0.62
CA ASP A 144 -3.74 -7.78 1.19
C ASP A 144 -3.45 -6.40 0.57
N LYS A 145 -3.66 -6.23 -0.76
CA LYS A 145 -3.51 -4.94 -1.43
C LYS A 145 -4.59 -3.94 -0.98
N ILE A 146 -5.84 -4.39 -0.80
CA ILE A 146 -6.92 -3.54 -0.26
C ILE A 146 -6.58 -3.10 1.17
N LYS A 147 -6.19 -4.02 2.05
CA LYS A 147 -5.78 -3.70 3.43
C LYS A 147 -4.61 -2.73 3.46
N LYS A 148 -3.62 -2.91 2.59
CA LYS A 148 -2.47 -2.01 2.46
C LYS A 148 -2.90 -0.59 2.07
N MET A 149 -3.81 -0.43 1.10
CA MET A 149 -4.32 0.88 0.70
C MET A 149 -5.07 1.57 1.85
N VAL A 150 -5.93 0.83 2.55
CA VAL A 150 -6.68 1.32 3.71
C VAL A 150 -5.74 1.74 4.84
N TRP A 151 -4.70 0.94 5.11
CA TRP A 151 -3.70 1.24 6.12
C TRP A 151 -2.87 2.50 5.79
N LEU A 152 -2.53 2.73 4.53
CA LEU A 152 -1.86 3.96 4.10
C LEU A 152 -2.72 5.21 4.34
N GLY A 153 -4.04 5.06 4.33
CA GLY A 153 -4.99 6.09 4.73
C GLY A 153 -5.16 6.27 6.24
N GLY A 154 -4.38 5.53 7.06
CA GLY A 154 -4.47 5.57 8.51
C GLY A 154 -5.68 4.83 9.09
N SER A 155 -6.35 4.00 8.29
CA SER A 155 -7.51 3.19 8.70
C SER A 155 -7.16 1.70 8.74
N ILE A 156 -7.99 0.91 9.39
CA ILE A 156 -7.84 -0.55 9.47
C ILE A 156 -9.13 -1.19 8.99
N VAL A 157 -9.01 -2.26 8.23
CA VAL A 157 -10.12 -3.15 7.85
C VAL A 157 -9.73 -4.58 8.14
N ASP A 158 -10.56 -5.28 8.92
CA ASP A 158 -10.32 -6.66 9.34
C ASP A 158 -11.63 -7.43 9.52
N GLY A 159 -11.55 -8.68 10.01
CA GLY A 159 -12.73 -9.53 10.20
C GLY A 159 -13.70 -9.02 11.28
N SER A 160 -13.29 -8.12 12.16
CA SER A 160 -14.16 -7.52 13.20
C SER A 160 -14.82 -6.23 12.69
N ALA A 161 -14.14 -5.51 11.78
CA ALA A 161 -14.62 -4.32 11.09
C ALA A 161 -14.40 -4.48 9.57
N PRO A 162 -15.23 -5.30 8.88
CA PRO A 162 -14.99 -5.73 7.52
C PRO A 162 -15.34 -4.70 6.45
N THR A 163 -15.84 -3.54 6.85
CA THR A 163 -16.17 -2.43 5.94
C THR A 163 -15.43 -1.18 6.36
N VAL A 164 -14.93 -0.43 5.37
CA VAL A 164 -14.21 0.81 5.62
C VAL A 164 -14.49 1.82 4.52
N ASP A 165 -14.51 3.08 4.93
CA ASP A 165 -14.53 4.23 4.04
C ASP A 165 -13.43 5.19 4.54
N SER A 166 -12.42 5.42 3.72
CA SER A 166 -11.21 6.12 4.11
C SER A 166 -10.66 6.97 2.96
N PHE A 167 -9.71 7.83 3.27
CA PHE A 167 -8.99 8.62 2.28
C PHE A 167 -7.53 8.19 2.27
N ILE A 168 -7.02 7.87 1.08
CA ILE A 168 -5.60 7.59 0.88
C ILE A 168 -4.93 8.90 0.50
N GLY A 169 -4.42 9.64 1.50
CA GLY A 169 -3.84 10.97 1.28
C GLY A 169 -4.87 11.99 0.77
N GLU A 170 -4.41 13.04 0.08
CA GLU A 170 -5.30 14.09 -0.43
C GLU A 170 -5.96 13.67 -1.75
N GLY A 171 -7.28 13.58 -1.77
CA GLY A 171 -8.09 13.46 -2.99
C GLY A 171 -8.28 12.04 -3.53
N ILE A 172 -7.86 10.99 -2.87
CA ILE A 172 -8.22 9.61 -3.20
C ILE A 172 -9.02 9.00 -2.06
N ARG A 173 -10.28 8.66 -2.32
CA ARG A 173 -11.16 7.95 -1.39
C ARG A 173 -11.16 6.47 -1.72
N ILE A 174 -11.12 5.63 -0.72
CA ILE A 174 -11.32 4.18 -0.84
C ILE A 174 -12.50 3.75 0.04
N SER A 175 -13.46 3.05 -0.55
CA SER A 175 -14.52 2.36 0.14
C SER A 175 -14.31 0.87 -0.10
N ALA A 176 -14.13 0.07 0.94
CA ALA A 176 -13.80 -1.34 0.79
C ALA A 176 -14.61 -2.23 1.73
N ILE A 177 -14.84 -3.46 1.27
CA ILE A 177 -15.53 -4.53 1.99
C ILE A 177 -14.70 -5.80 1.85
N ILE A 178 -14.41 -6.46 2.97
CA ILE A 178 -13.65 -7.71 3.01
C ILE A 178 -14.47 -8.82 3.68
N PRO A 179 -14.05 -10.09 3.63
CA PRO A 179 -14.67 -11.15 4.40
C PRO A 179 -14.73 -10.82 5.90
N PRO A 180 -15.85 -11.14 6.61
CA PRO A 180 -16.93 -12.04 6.20
C PRO A 180 -18.10 -11.41 5.43
N CYS A 181 -18.08 -10.10 5.15
CA CYS A 181 -19.19 -9.43 4.44
C CYS A 181 -19.22 -9.72 2.92
N VAL A 182 -18.13 -10.25 2.37
CA VAL A 182 -18.05 -10.79 1.01
C VAL A 182 -17.51 -12.22 1.05
N ASP A 183 -17.71 -12.98 -0.03
CA ASP A 183 -17.17 -14.34 -0.11
C ASP A 183 -15.63 -14.30 -0.07
N LYS A 184 -15.05 -15.18 0.74
CA LYS A 184 -13.60 -15.33 0.86
C LYS A 184 -12.91 -15.62 -0.48
N LYS A 185 -13.61 -16.30 -1.40
CA LYS A 185 -13.12 -16.59 -2.75
C LYS A 185 -13.04 -15.35 -3.65
N THR A 186 -13.79 -14.30 -3.33
CA THR A 186 -13.76 -13.01 -4.02
C THR A 186 -12.50 -12.23 -3.65
N GLY A 187 -11.99 -12.43 -2.42
CA GLY A 187 -10.92 -11.64 -1.81
C GLY A 187 -11.51 -10.45 -1.07
N GLY A 188 -11.54 -9.31 -1.70
CA GLY A 188 -12.19 -8.08 -1.24
C GLY A 188 -12.84 -7.36 -2.41
N VAL A 189 -13.74 -6.45 -2.07
CA VAL A 189 -14.40 -5.53 -3.01
C VAL A 189 -14.03 -4.12 -2.60
N ALA A 190 -13.67 -3.27 -3.55
CA ALA A 190 -13.36 -1.88 -3.26
C ALA A 190 -13.67 -0.95 -4.43
N SER A 191 -14.07 0.28 -4.12
CA SER A 191 -14.09 1.41 -5.03
C SER A 191 -13.06 2.43 -4.57
N ILE A 192 -12.18 2.82 -5.49
CA ILE A 192 -11.12 3.80 -5.27
C ILE A 192 -11.43 4.98 -6.19
N ARG A 193 -11.81 6.12 -5.63
CA ARG A 193 -12.25 7.27 -6.39
C ARG A 193 -11.33 8.47 -6.18
N ARG A 194 -10.90 9.06 -7.28
CA ARG A 194 -10.12 10.31 -7.26
C ARG A 194 -11.04 11.50 -7.27
N GLN A 195 -10.87 12.42 -6.31
CA GLN A 195 -11.53 13.72 -6.36
C GLN A 195 -10.88 14.60 -7.42
N LYS A 196 -11.67 15.03 -8.39
CA LYS A 196 -11.22 16.08 -9.33
C LYS A 196 -11.04 17.40 -8.56
N LYS A 197 -9.87 18.01 -8.70
CA LYS A 197 -9.62 19.37 -8.17
C LYS A 197 -10.38 20.45 -8.95
N ASN A 198 -11.17 20.08 -9.96
CA ASN A 198 -11.95 21.05 -10.74
C ASN A 198 -13.11 21.55 -9.90
N VAL A 199 -12.99 22.80 -9.45
CA VAL A 199 -14.12 23.56 -8.94
C VAL A 199 -15.13 23.63 -10.09
N ILE A 200 -16.31 23.03 -9.90
CA ILE A 200 -17.42 23.19 -10.83
C ILE A 200 -17.78 24.69 -10.78
N THR A 201 -17.30 25.46 -11.73
CA THR A 201 -17.67 26.84 -11.86
C THR A 201 -19.08 26.93 -12.43
N ARG A 202 -19.83 27.98 -12.05
CA ARG A 202 -21.20 28.21 -12.51
C ARG A 202 -21.33 28.20 -14.04
N GLU A 203 -20.24 28.50 -14.74
CA GLU A 203 -20.15 28.54 -16.22
C GLU A 203 -20.14 27.13 -16.86
N LEU A 204 -19.80 26.06 -16.10
CA LEU A 204 -19.84 24.67 -16.54
C LEU A 204 -21.21 23.98 -16.30
N MET A 205 -22.19 24.72 -15.74
CA MET A 205 -23.53 24.19 -15.43
C MET A 205 -24.60 24.71 -16.38
N ILE A 206 -24.24 25.39 -17.52
CA ILE A 206 -25.17 25.90 -18.52
C ILE A 206 -25.11 25.08 -19.79
#